data_0eb11e22ad34ebecc750e2aaafb32096
#
_entry.id   0eb11e22ad34ebecc750e2aaafb32096
#
_cell.length_a   1.000
_cell.length_b   1.000
_cell.length_c   1.000
_cell.angle_alpha   90.00
_cell.angle_beta   90.00
_cell.angle_gamma   90.00
#
_symmetry.space_group_name_H-M   'P 1'
#
loop_
_entity.id
_entity.type
_entity.pdbx_description
1 polymer ?
#
loop_
_entity_poly.entity_id
_entity_poly.type
_entity_poly.pdbx_seq_one_letter_code
_entity_poly.pdbx_strand_id
1 'polypeptide(L)'
;MKLIILVNMTEQKEEEHLKSTQAQDKMKAHDAKAFLVTCMDFRFINDEVAYMTEKGYSVNYDAFVLAGVSIGINQTQYPEWAKTLFEHIEISKSLHHIKKVVLFDHLDCGAYKTFCPGFKTEEEERELHVKELKIAAEKIKAKVPDLKVQCQIMHFDRTVEEVFVLN
;
A
#
# COMPACT_ATOMS: atom_id res chain seq x y z
N MET A 1 46.64 -14.78 -7.93
CA MET A 1 45.23 -15.08 -8.38
C MET A 1 44.39 -15.76 -7.32
N LYS A 2 44.83 -16.82 -6.63
CA LYS A 2 44.05 -17.50 -5.56
C LYS A 2 43.70 -16.61 -4.34
N LEU A 3 44.55 -15.68 -3.94
CA LEU A 3 44.34 -14.82 -2.75
C LEU A 3 43.20 -13.81 -2.95
N ILE A 4 43.11 -13.21 -4.15
CA ILE A 4 42.06 -12.22 -4.49
C ILE A 4 40.65 -12.90 -4.51
N ILE A 5 40.56 -14.12 -4.97
CA ILE A 5 39.32 -14.88 -5.00
C ILE A 5 38.84 -15.22 -3.57
N LEU A 6 39.74 -15.56 -2.67
CA LEU A 6 39.44 -15.85 -1.26
C LEU A 6 38.93 -14.62 -0.49
N VAL A 7 39.52 -13.44 -0.73
CA VAL A 7 39.11 -12.17 -0.13
C VAL A 7 37.68 -11.82 -0.61
N ASN A 8 37.40 -11.89 -1.90
CA ASN A 8 36.08 -11.61 -2.45
C ASN A 8 35.00 -12.57 -1.92
N MET A 9 35.33 -13.84 -1.67
CA MET A 9 34.40 -14.81 -1.10
C MET A 9 34.11 -14.57 0.40
N THR A 10 35.06 -14.05 1.16
CA THR A 10 34.85 -13.68 2.57
C THR A 10 34.00 -12.42 2.68
N GLU A 11 34.28 -11.39 1.88
CA GLU A 11 33.50 -10.15 1.83
C GLU A 11 32.04 -10.41 1.43
N GLN A 12 31.80 -11.26 0.42
CA GLN A 12 30.46 -11.65 0.02
C GLN A 12 29.69 -12.38 1.12
N LYS A 13 30.33 -13.31 1.84
CA LYS A 13 29.71 -14.02 2.96
C LYS A 13 29.41 -13.11 4.15
N GLU A 14 30.28 -12.15 4.45
CA GLU A 14 30.02 -11.16 5.49
C GLU A 14 28.86 -10.24 5.12
N GLU A 15 28.75 -9.83 3.86
CA GLU A 15 27.66 -9.02 3.35
C GLU A 15 26.31 -9.78 3.36
N GLU A 16 26.29 -11.06 2.97
CA GLU A 16 25.14 -11.93 3.05
C GLU A 16 24.70 -12.18 4.51
N HIS A 17 25.67 -12.39 5.41
CA HIS A 17 25.39 -12.56 6.83
C HIS A 17 24.83 -11.28 7.45
N LEU A 18 25.37 -10.12 7.13
CA LEU A 18 24.88 -8.82 7.60
C LEU A 18 23.45 -8.55 7.10
N LYS A 19 23.18 -8.81 5.81
CA LYS A 19 21.81 -8.70 5.24
C LYS A 19 20.83 -9.64 5.93
N SER A 20 21.24 -10.88 6.21
CA SER A 20 20.43 -11.88 6.92
C SER A 20 20.14 -11.44 8.36
N THR A 21 21.13 -10.93 9.08
CA THR A 21 20.96 -10.44 10.47
C THR A 21 20.05 -9.22 10.52
N GLN A 22 20.23 -8.26 9.60
CA GLN A 22 19.35 -7.08 9.50
C GLN A 22 17.90 -7.45 9.15
N ALA A 23 17.70 -8.47 8.29
CA ALA A 23 16.37 -8.99 7.99
C ALA A 23 15.73 -9.65 9.20
N GLN A 24 16.49 -10.43 9.99
CA GLN A 24 16.01 -11.07 11.22
C GLN A 24 15.65 -10.05 12.31
N ASP A 25 16.43 -8.99 12.46
CA ASP A 25 16.12 -7.93 13.42
C ASP A 25 14.89 -7.13 13.03
N LYS A 26 14.68 -6.87 11.72
CA LYS A 26 13.44 -6.28 11.21
C LYS A 26 12.22 -7.17 11.46
N MET A 27 12.37 -8.49 11.36
CA MET A 27 11.27 -9.44 11.64
C MET A 27 10.90 -9.50 13.13
N LYS A 28 11.77 -9.06 14.03
CA LYS A 28 11.49 -8.95 15.47
C LYS A 28 10.86 -7.62 15.88
N ALA A 29 10.93 -6.61 15.00
CA ALA A 29 10.30 -5.32 15.27
C ALA A 29 8.78 -5.46 15.12
N HIS A 30 8.04 -5.04 16.15
CA HIS A 30 6.57 -5.01 16.14
C HIS A 30 6.01 -3.67 15.63
N ASP A 31 6.85 -2.73 15.21
CA ASP A 31 6.42 -1.43 14.70
C ASP A 31 6.38 -1.43 13.17
N ALA A 32 5.23 -1.12 12.59
CA ALA A 32 5.07 -0.87 11.16
C ALA A 32 4.97 0.64 10.87
N LYS A 33 5.50 1.07 9.73
CA LYS A 33 5.45 2.49 9.32
C LYS A 33 4.11 2.89 8.74
N ALA A 34 3.40 1.94 8.13
CA ALA A 34 2.17 2.20 7.40
C ALA A 34 1.24 0.99 7.39
N PHE A 35 -0.02 1.28 7.08
CA PHE A 35 -1.04 0.30 6.70
C PHE A 35 -1.38 0.55 5.23
N LEU A 36 -1.02 -0.38 4.36
CA LEU A 36 -1.32 -0.32 2.93
C LEU A 36 -2.68 -0.94 2.65
N VAL A 37 -3.54 -0.22 1.95
CA VAL A 37 -4.77 -0.76 1.35
C VAL A 37 -4.55 -0.79 -0.15
N THR A 38 -4.58 -1.99 -0.74
CA THR A 38 -4.30 -2.22 -2.15
C THR A 38 -5.41 -3.03 -2.81
N CYS A 39 -5.48 -2.98 -4.16
CA CYS A 39 -6.46 -3.74 -4.91
C CYS A 39 -6.09 -5.23 -4.98
N MET A 40 -7.11 -6.07 -5.13
CA MET A 40 -6.92 -7.52 -5.37
C MET A 40 -6.43 -7.84 -6.79
N ASP A 41 -6.23 -6.86 -7.66
CA ASP A 41 -5.83 -7.08 -9.05
C ASP A 41 -4.39 -7.60 -9.12
N PHE A 42 -4.28 -8.87 -9.50
CA PHE A 42 -3.01 -9.61 -9.56
C PHE A 42 -1.95 -8.98 -10.47
N ARG A 43 -2.37 -8.12 -11.41
CA ARG A 43 -1.49 -7.48 -12.40
C ARG A 43 -0.51 -6.48 -11.77
N PHE A 44 -0.85 -5.95 -10.59
CA PHE A 44 -0.13 -4.85 -9.94
C PHE A 44 0.67 -5.26 -8.69
N ILE A 45 0.50 -6.48 -8.18
CA ILE A 45 1.09 -6.94 -6.90
C ILE A 45 2.61 -6.69 -6.85
N ASN A 46 3.35 -7.07 -7.90
CA ASN A 46 4.81 -6.92 -7.91
C ASN A 46 5.23 -5.45 -7.98
N ASP A 47 4.48 -4.62 -8.71
CA ASP A 47 4.77 -3.20 -8.89
C ASP A 47 4.50 -2.42 -7.59
N GLU A 48 3.44 -2.77 -6.87
CA GLU A 48 3.13 -2.22 -5.54
C GLU A 48 4.22 -2.55 -4.52
N VAL A 49 4.67 -3.81 -4.47
CA VAL A 49 5.77 -4.24 -3.60
C VAL A 49 7.07 -3.50 -3.95
N ALA A 50 7.37 -3.35 -5.25
CA ALA A 50 8.55 -2.62 -5.72
C ALA A 50 8.47 -1.14 -5.29
N TYR A 51 7.32 -0.49 -5.50
CA TYR A 51 7.09 0.88 -5.10
C TYR A 51 7.23 1.07 -3.57
N MET A 52 6.59 0.22 -2.78
CA MET A 52 6.68 0.29 -1.32
C MET A 52 8.13 0.08 -0.83
N THR A 53 8.88 -0.78 -1.50
CA THR A 53 10.30 -1.01 -1.21
C THR A 53 11.15 0.22 -1.54
N GLU A 54 10.95 0.83 -2.71
CA GLU A 54 11.63 2.07 -3.12
C GLU A 54 11.36 3.22 -2.15
N LYS A 55 10.11 3.34 -1.66
CA LYS A 55 9.73 4.34 -0.67
C LYS A 55 10.18 4.03 0.77
N GLY A 56 10.97 2.98 0.96
CA GLY A 56 11.59 2.62 2.25
C GLY A 56 10.62 1.91 3.22
N TYR A 57 9.57 1.28 2.70
CA TYR A 57 8.63 0.48 3.49
C TYR A 57 8.93 -1.02 3.45
N SER A 58 10.01 -1.48 2.81
CA SER A 58 10.34 -2.90 2.71
C SER A 58 10.16 -3.62 4.05
N VAL A 59 9.34 -4.68 4.09
CA VAL A 59 8.98 -5.49 5.27
C VAL A 59 8.58 -4.68 6.51
N ASN A 60 8.01 -3.51 6.33
CA ASN A 60 7.67 -2.58 7.41
C ASN A 60 6.33 -1.88 7.17
N TYR A 61 5.33 -2.63 6.71
CA TYR A 61 3.95 -2.19 6.58
C TYR A 61 3.00 -3.38 6.69
N ASP A 62 1.83 -3.14 7.26
CA ASP A 62 0.71 -4.08 7.17
C ASP A 62 -0.01 -3.89 5.85
N ALA A 63 -0.61 -4.95 5.31
CA ALA A 63 -1.32 -4.90 4.04
C ALA A 63 -2.75 -5.43 4.16
N PHE A 64 -3.68 -4.73 3.55
CA PHE A 64 -5.07 -5.11 3.42
C PHE A 64 -5.48 -5.07 1.95
N VAL A 65 -5.98 -6.18 1.44
CA VAL A 65 -6.38 -6.30 0.03
C VAL A 65 -7.87 -6.14 -0.09
N LEU A 66 -8.32 -5.14 -0.87
CA LEU A 66 -9.72 -4.79 -1.06
C LEU A 66 -10.00 -4.46 -2.53
N ALA A 67 -10.99 -5.10 -3.14
CA ALA A 67 -11.36 -4.82 -4.52
C ALA A 67 -11.69 -3.33 -4.72
N GLY A 68 -10.89 -2.66 -5.57
CA GLY A 68 -11.04 -1.25 -5.94
C GLY A 68 -10.76 -0.25 -4.83
N VAL A 69 -10.09 -0.68 -3.77
CA VAL A 69 -9.62 0.16 -2.63
C VAL A 69 -10.63 1.24 -2.24
N SER A 70 -10.51 2.46 -2.79
CA SER A 70 -11.34 3.60 -2.42
C SER A 70 -12.81 3.40 -2.78
N ILE A 71 -13.15 2.88 -3.97
CA ILE A 71 -14.53 2.53 -4.30
C ILE A 71 -15.04 1.35 -3.46
N GLY A 72 -14.16 0.39 -3.10
CA GLY A 72 -14.48 -0.69 -2.19
C GLY A 72 -14.89 -0.21 -0.79
N ILE A 73 -14.25 0.87 -0.31
CA ILE A 73 -14.61 1.54 0.96
C ILE A 73 -15.92 2.31 0.83
N ASN A 74 -16.20 2.89 -0.33
CA ASN A 74 -17.29 3.86 -0.52
C ASN A 74 -18.61 3.23 -0.99
N GLN A 75 -18.53 2.10 -1.71
CA GLN A 75 -19.71 1.41 -2.21
C GLN A 75 -20.65 0.96 -1.06
N THR A 76 -21.93 0.80 -1.36
CA THR A 76 -22.95 0.47 -0.38
C THR A 76 -23.51 -0.95 -0.49
N GLN A 77 -23.13 -1.67 -1.55
CA GLN A 77 -23.62 -3.03 -1.81
C GLN A 77 -23.05 -4.05 -0.80
N TYR A 78 -21.82 -3.82 -0.34
CA TYR A 78 -21.11 -4.65 0.63
C TYR A 78 -20.58 -3.79 1.79
N PRO A 79 -21.44 -3.31 2.69
CA PRO A 79 -21.07 -2.37 3.75
C PRO A 79 -20.04 -2.96 4.73
N GLU A 80 -19.98 -4.27 4.84
CA GLU A 80 -19.04 -4.97 5.71
C GLU A 80 -17.56 -4.79 5.28
N TRP A 81 -17.31 -4.46 4.00
CA TRP A 81 -15.95 -4.25 3.52
C TRP A 81 -15.28 -3.07 4.22
N ALA A 82 -15.96 -1.94 4.28
CA ALA A 82 -15.45 -0.76 4.97
C ALA A 82 -15.33 -1.01 6.49
N LYS A 83 -16.31 -1.67 7.09
CA LYS A 83 -16.29 -2.01 8.52
C LYS A 83 -15.07 -2.86 8.87
N THR A 84 -14.84 -3.95 8.13
CA THR A 84 -13.69 -4.84 8.34
C THR A 84 -12.37 -4.11 8.17
N LEU A 85 -12.25 -3.27 7.14
CA LEU A 85 -11.06 -2.45 6.93
C LEU A 85 -10.77 -1.54 8.15
N PHE A 86 -11.79 -0.83 8.66
CA PHE A 86 -11.61 0.07 9.80
C PHE A 86 -11.16 -0.69 11.06
N GLU A 87 -11.74 -1.86 11.32
CA GLU A 87 -11.33 -2.73 12.42
C GLU A 87 -9.85 -3.16 12.29
N HIS A 88 -9.41 -3.50 11.07
CA HIS A 88 -8.00 -3.86 10.82
C HIS A 88 -7.06 -2.66 10.99
N ILE A 89 -7.44 -1.46 10.57
CA ILE A 89 -6.64 -0.24 10.80
C ILE A 89 -6.46 0.01 12.32
N GLU A 90 -7.52 -0.13 13.11
CA GLU A 90 -7.45 0.05 14.56
C GLU A 90 -6.56 -1.02 15.24
N ILE A 91 -6.67 -2.28 14.79
CA ILE A 91 -5.82 -3.39 15.27
C ILE A 91 -4.35 -3.12 14.92
N SER A 92 -4.06 -2.78 13.67
CA SER A 92 -2.70 -2.45 13.21
C SER A 92 -2.11 -1.26 13.97
N LYS A 93 -2.92 -0.22 14.22
CA LYS A 93 -2.51 0.92 15.04
C LYS A 93 -2.17 0.50 16.47
N SER A 94 -2.96 -0.39 17.07
CA SER A 94 -2.75 -0.89 18.42
C SER A 94 -1.55 -1.82 18.56
N LEU A 95 -1.36 -2.75 17.62
CA LEU A 95 -0.33 -3.77 17.69
C LEU A 95 1.00 -3.31 17.08
N HIS A 96 0.95 -2.59 15.97
CA HIS A 96 2.14 -2.26 15.17
C HIS A 96 2.43 -0.76 15.12
N HIS A 97 1.70 0.06 15.89
CA HIS A 97 1.93 1.50 16.08
C HIS A 97 2.06 2.29 14.77
N ILE A 98 1.33 1.91 13.73
CA ILE A 98 1.35 2.57 12.43
C ILE A 98 1.14 4.08 12.57
N LYS A 99 1.70 4.86 11.64
CA LYS A 99 1.59 6.34 11.63
C LYS A 99 0.80 6.85 10.43
N LYS A 100 0.53 5.99 9.45
CA LYS A 100 -0.25 6.36 8.27
C LYS A 100 -0.98 5.17 7.67
N VAL A 101 -2.05 5.49 6.94
CA VAL A 101 -2.72 4.62 5.98
C VAL A 101 -2.35 5.07 4.58
N VAL A 102 -2.01 4.15 3.69
CA VAL A 102 -1.76 4.39 2.27
C VAL A 102 -2.89 3.74 1.50
N LEU A 103 -3.70 4.53 0.80
CA LEU A 103 -4.70 4.07 -0.16
C LEU A 103 -4.06 4.03 -1.54
N PHE A 104 -3.99 2.85 -2.14
CA PHE A 104 -3.28 2.63 -3.38
C PHE A 104 -4.22 2.09 -4.46
N ASP A 105 -4.90 2.99 -5.15
CA ASP A 105 -5.73 2.69 -6.32
C ASP A 105 -4.87 2.45 -7.57
N HIS A 106 -5.46 1.91 -8.61
CA HIS A 106 -4.83 1.78 -9.93
C HIS A 106 -5.86 1.99 -11.05
N LEU A 107 -5.43 2.50 -12.19
CA LEU A 107 -6.28 2.65 -13.37
C LEU A 107 -6.64 1.28 -14.00
N ASP A 108 -7.67 1.25 -14.83
CA ASP A 108 -8.28 0.04 -15.42
C ASP A 108 -8.79 -0.95 -14.36
N CYS A 109 -9.30 -0.43 -13.27
CA CYS A 109 -9.79 -1.26 -12.18
C CYS A 109 -11.16 -1.87 -12.48
N GLY A 110 -11.23 -3.22 -12.45
CA GLY A 110 -12.48 -3.95 -12.66
C GLY A 110 -13.57 -3.63 -11.63
N ALA A 111 -13.20 -3.32 -10.39
CA ALA A 111 -14.15 -2.92 -9.35
C ALA A 111 -14.78 -1.56 -9.66
N TYR A 112 -14.01 -0.59 -10.17
CA TYR A 112 -14.56 0.68 -10.60
C TYR A 112 -15.55 0.52 -11.76
N LYS A 113 -15.24 -0.33 -12.74
CA LYS A 113 -16.18 -0.65 -13.82
C LYS A 113 -17.47 -1.31 -13.31
N THR A 114 -17.39 -2.02 -12.20
CA THR A 114 -18.54 -2.72 -11.59
C THR A 114 -19.42 -1.78 -10.76
N PHE A 115 -18.81 -0.97 -9.87
CA PHE A 115 -19.53 -0.14 -8.92
C PHE A 115 -19.89 1.25 -9.43
N CYS A 116 -19.09 1.78 -10.38
CA CYS A 116 -19.27 3.10 -10.99
C CYS A 116 -19.20 3.03 -12.51
N PRO A 117 -20.06 2.25 -13.19
CA PRO A 117 -20.02 2.18 -14.65
C PRO A 117 -20.37 3.53 -15.25
N GLY A 118 -19.67 3.90 -16.34
CA GLY A 118 -20.05 5.08 -17.11
C GLY A 118 -18.89 5.96 -17.59
N PHE A 119 -17.69 5.85 -17.02
CA PHE A 119 -16.53 6.53 -17.57
C PHE A 119 -16.09 5.88 -18.90
N LYS A 120 -15.63 6.71 -19.84
CA LYS A 120 -15.31 6.31 -21.22
C LYS A 120 -13.85 6.55 -21.59
N THR A 121 -13.17 7.37 -20.82
CA THR A 121 -11.77 7.74 -21.03
C THR A 121 -10.97 7.48 -19.76
N GLU A 122 -9.66 7.35 -19.93
CA GLU A 122 -8.73 7.22 -18.80
C GLU A 122 -8.78 8.44 -17.88
N GLU A 123 -8.94 9.64 -18.43
CA GLU A 123 -9.06 10.87 -17.63
C GLU A 123 -10.34 10.87 -16.77
N GLU A 124 -11.48 10.47 -17.35
CA GLU A 124 -12.73 10.33 -16.57
C GLU A 124 -12.60 9.27 -15.47
N GLU A 125 -11.90 8.16 -15.74
CA GLU A 125 -11.60 7.15 -14.74
C GLU A 125 -10.71 7.72 -13.63
N ARG A 126 -9.62 8.41 -13.99
CA ARG A 126 -8.71 9.05 -13.05
C ARG A 126 -9.44 10.06 -12.15
N GLU A 127 -10.26 10.94 -12.72
CA GLU A 127 -11.06 11.92 -11.95
C GLU A 127 -11.98 11.22 -10.95
N LEU A 128 -12.58 10.09 -11.35
CA LEU A 128 -13.41 9.28 -10.46
C LEU A 128 -12.58 8.68 -9.31
N HIS A 129 -11.39 8.16 -9.59
CA HIS A 129 -10.47 7.67 -8.55
C HIS A 129 -10.09 8.77 -7.55
N VAL A 130 -9.74 9.95 -8.04
CA VAL A 130 -9.43 11.12 -7.18
C VAL A 130 -10.59 11.47 -6.25
N LYS A 131 -11.81 11.50 -6.78
CA LYS A 131 -13.02 11.75 -6.00
C LYS A 131 -13.24 10.68 -4.94
N GLU A 132 -13.18 9.42 -5.31
CA GLU A 132 -13.44 8.31 -4.39
C GLU A 132 -12.33 8.17 -3.33
N LEU A 133 -11.07 8.41 -3.68
CA LEU A 133 -9.96 8.47 -2.73
C LEU A 133 -10.17 9.56 -1.68
N LYS A 134 -10.67 10.73 -2.07
CA LYS A 134 -10.96 11.81 -1.14
C LYS A 134 -12.03 11.41 -0.13
N ILE A 135 -13.15 10.84 -0.59
CA ILE A 135 -14.23 10.36 0.28
C ILE A 135 -13.75 9.27 1.23
N ALA A 136 -12.98 8.29 0.71
CA ALA A 136 -12.44 7.20 1.51
C ALA A 136 -11.46 7.70 2.58
N ALA A 137 -10.57 8.63 2.23
CA ALA A 137 -9.62 9.23 3.16
C ALA A 137 -10.33 10.02 4.26
N GLU A 138 -11.37 10.78 3.95
CA GLU A 138 -12.19 11.51 4.93
C GLU A 138 -12.89 10.55 5.89
N LYS A 139 -13.42 9.42 5.41
CA LYS A 139 -14.00 8.36 6.25
C LYS A 139 -12.97 7.75 7.20
N ILE A 140 -11.76 7.48 6.72
CA ILE A 140 -10.67 6.96 7.56
C ILE A 140 -10.28 8.00 8.61
N LYS A 141 -10.08 9.25 8.23
CA LYS A 141 -9.75 10.34 9.17
C LYS A 141 -10.81 10.54 10.24
N ALA A 142 -12.08 10.38 9.90
CA ALA A 142 -13.16 10.45 10.89
C ALA A 142 -13.10 9.33 11.94
N LYS A 143 -12.54 8.16 11.59
CA LYS A 143 -12.37 7.01 12.50
C LYS A 143 -11.07 7.06 13.28
N VAL A 144 -9.98 7.42 12.62
CA VAL A 144 -8.61 7.44 13.18
C VAL A 144 -7.93 8.78 12.91
N PRO A 145 -8.33 9.86 13.59
CA PRO A 145 -7.95 11.23 13.28
C PRO A 145 -6.45 11.54 13.44
N ASP A 146 -5.74 10.72 14.18
CA ASP A 146 -4.30 10.85 14.44
C ASP A 146 -3.40 10.19 13.37
N LEU A 147 -3.96 9.34 12.50
CA LEU A 147 -3.21 8.77 11.39
C LEU A 147 -3.22 9.69 10.16
N LYS A 148 -2.10 9.77 9.46
CA LYS A 148 -2.06 10.37 8.12
C LYS A 148 -2.72 9.44 7.11
N VAL A 149 -3.40 9.98 6.11
CA VAL A 149 -3.92 9.21 4.99
C VAL A 149 -3.30 9.71 3.70
N GLN A 150 -2.52 8.87 3.05
CA GLN A 150 -1.84 9.14 1.78
C GLN A 150 -2.57 8.41 0.66
N CYS A 151 -2.93 9.13 -0.39
CA CYS A 151 -3.72 8.63 -1.52
C CYS A 151 -2.89 8.63 -2.79
N GLN A 152 -2.87 7.50 -3.48
CA GLN A 152 -2.05 7.25 -4.66
C GLN A 152 -2.83 6.51 -5.73
N ILE A 153 -2.44 6.72 -6.99
CA ILE A 153 -2.95 6.00 -8.15
C ILE A 153 -1.77 5.46 -8.94
N MET A 154 -1.78 4.16 -9.24
CA MET A 154 -0.84 3.54 -10.18
C MET A 154 -1.42 3.59 -11.58
N HIS A 155 -0.63 4.11 -12.52
CA HIS A 155 -0.93 4.14 -13.93
C HIS A 155 -0.51 2.84 -14.64
N PHE A 156 -0.94 2.66 -15.89
CA PHE A 156 -0.60 1.49 -16.69
C PHE A 156 0.90 1.35 -16.99
N ASP A 157 1.59 2.47 -17.11
CA ASP A 157 3.04 2.51 -17.33
C ASP A 157 3.85 2.25 -16.03
N ARG A 158 3.16 1.91 -14.93
CA ARG A 158 3.72 1.67 -13.60
C ARG A 158 4.22 2.92 -12.87
N THR A 159 4.00 4.08 -13.41
CA THR A 159 4.19 5.32 -12.65
C THR A 159 3.13 5.44 -11.55
N VAL A 160 3.51 6.07 -10.44
CA VAL A 160 2.62 6.29 -9.31
C VAL A 160 2.45 7.78 -9.08
N GLU A 161 1.21 8.23 -9.15
CA GLU A 161 0.80 9.58 -8.81
C GLU A 161 0.42 9.65 -7.31
N GLU A 162 1.07 10.53 -6.55
CA GLU A 162 0.58 10.92 -5.25
C GLU A 162 -0.50 12.00 -5.44
N VAL A 163 -1.75 11.63 -5.15
CA VAL A 163 -2.90 12.51 -5.41
C VAL A 163 -3.02 13.57 -4.32
N PHE A 164 -3.00 13.17 -3.06
CA PHE A 164 -2.99 14.06 -1.89
C PHE A 164 -2.66 13.32 -0.60
N VAL A 165 -2.41 14.09 0.46
CA VAL A 165 -2.20 13.60 1.82
C VAL A 165 -3.09 14.38 2.79
N LEU A 166 -3.87 13.68 3.62
CA LEU A 166 -4.55 14.23 4.78
C LEU A 166 -3.70 14.01 6.04
N ASN A 167 -3.32 15.09 6.71
CA ASN A 167 -2.51 15.06 7.94
C ASN A 167 -3.36 14.93 9.19
#